data_78a650536473be27e536e662f0007d98
#
_entry.id   78a650536473be27e536e662f0007d98
#
_cell.length_a   1.000
_cell.length_b   1.000
_cell.length_c   1.000
_cell.angle_alpha   90.00
_cell.angle_beta   90.00
_cell.angle_gamma   90.00
#
_symmetry.space_group_name_H-M   'P 1'
#
loop_
_entity.id
_entity.type
_entity.pdbx_description
1 polymer ?
#
loop_
_entity_poly.entity_id
_entity_poly.type
_entity_poly.pdbx_seq_one_letter_code
_entity_poly.pdbx_strand_id
1 'polypeptide(L)'
;MDTAQLKKVYKETIAPALQKQFNYSSSMQVPVLKKIVINQGLGDATQDKKIVDVAINEISAITGQKAVATYSKKDIANFKLRKKMPIGVMVTLRGARMYEFLEKLIRVSLPRIRDFKGIATRLDGRGNYTLGIAEQIIFPEINIDEIDRIQGMNITFVTSAQTDEEGYALLKAFGLPFKNAKND
;
A
#
# COMPACT_ATOMS: atom_id res chain seq x y z
N MET A 1 -1.63 11.14 22.47
CA MET A 1 -1.60 10.40 21.20
C MET A 1 -0.54 11.07 20.32
N ASP A 2 0.61 10.41 20.19
CA ASP A 2 1.66 10.94 19.34
C ASP A 2 1.19 10.97 17.90
N THR A 3 1.18 12.15 17.33
CA THR A 3 0.84 12.35 15.92
C THR A 3 1.98 11.76 15.10
N ALA A 4 1.71 10.79 14.23
CA ALA A 4 2.71 10.17 13.39
C ALA A 4 3.65 11.21 12.78
N GLN A 5 4.95 11.01 12.89
CA GLN A 5 5.97 11.99 12.50
C GLN A 5 5.78 12.48 11.06
N LEU A 6 5.47 11.58 10.13
CA LEU A 6 5.20 11.94 8.74
C LEU A 6 3.98 12.85 8.56
N LYS A 7 2.99 12.78 9.43
CA LYS A 7 1.83 13.69 9.38
C LYS A 7 2.22 15.13 9.75
N LYS A 8 3.15 15.30 10.69
CA LYS A 8 3.72 16.62 11.02
C LYS A 8 4.53 17.16 9.86
N VAL A 9 5.44 16.34 9.31
CA VAL A 9 6.26 16.69 8.14
C VAL A 9 5.38 17.08 6.93
N TYR A 10 4.27 16.36 6.70
CA TYR A 10 3.32 16.73 5.64
C TYR A 10 2.80 18.16 5.83
N LYS A 11 2.32 18.50 7.04
CA LYS A 11 1.72 19.82 7.31
C LYS A 11 2.74 20.96 7.27
N GLU A 12 3.92 20.74 7.82
CA GLU A 12 4.93 21.79 8.01
C GLU A 12 5.81 22.01 6.78
N THR A 13 6.10 20.96 6.03
CA THR A 13 7.08 21.00 4.94
C THR A 13 6.47 20.67 3.59
N ILE A 14 5.77 19.54 3.46
CA ILE A 14 5.34 19.01 2.16
C ILE A 14 4.21 19.87 1.57
N ALA A 15 3.17 20.17 2.35
CA ALA A 15 2.02 20.92 1.86
C ALA A 15 2.37 22.34 1.38
N PRO A 16 3.18 23.15 2.10
CA PRO A 16 3.62 24.44 1.61
C PRO A 16 4.51 24.35 0.35
N ALA A 17 5.36 23.33 0.26
CA ALA A 17 6.21 23.10 -0.91
C ALA A 17 5.39 22.79 -2.17
N LEU A 18 4.41 21.86 -2.07
CA LEU A 18 3.51 21.52 -3.16
C LEU A 18 2.61 22.68 -3.56
N GLN A 19 2.14 23.50 -2.60
CA GLN A 19 1.35 24.68 -2.88
C GLN A 19 2.12 25.69 -3.77
N LYS A 20 3.40 25.88 -3.49
CA LYS A 20 4.28 26.73 -4.29
C LYS A 20 4.59 26.12 -5.65
N GLN A 21 4.86 24.80 -5.70
CA GLN A 21 5.22 24.10 -6.93
C GLN A 21 4.12 24.13 -7.99
N PHE A 22 2.87 23.92 -7.56
CA PHE A 22 1.71 23.85 -8.46
C PHE A 22 0.87 25.14 -8.48
N ASN A 23 1.30 26.20 -7.78
CA ASN A 23 0.62 27.50 -7.70
C ASN A 23 -0.86 27.40 -7.29
N TYR A 24 -1.18 26.54 -6.30
CA TYR A 24 -2.57 26.42 -5.84
C TYR A 24 -3.04 27.71 -5.15
N SER A 25 -4.24 28.16 -5.52
CA SER A 25 -4.88 29.35 -4.93
C SER A 25 -5.35 29.14 -3.50
N SER A 26 -5.61 27.89 -3.10
CA SER A 26 -6.06 27.52 -1.76
C SER A 26 -5.28 26.34 -1.22
N SER A 27 -4.99 26.36 0.08
CA SER A 27 -4.36 25.24 0.80
C SER A 27 -5.19 23.94 0.76
N MET A 28 -6.51 24.05 0.52
CA MET A 28 -7.41 22.89 0.41
C MET A 28 -7.28 22.15 -0.93
N GLN A 29 -6.65 22.75 -1.94
CA GLN A 29 -6.37 22.10 -3.23
C GLN A 29 -5.13 21.22 -3.19
N VAL A 30 -4.25 21.44 -2.21
CA VAL A 30 -3.02 20.66 -2.08
C VAL A 30 -3.34 19.17 -1.93
N PRO A 31 -2.72 18.28 -2.73
CA PRO A 31 -2.99 16.86 -2.67
C PRO A 31 -2.62 16.26 -1.31
N VAL A 32 -3.52 15.43 -0.78
CA VAL A 32 -3.34 14.71 0.49
C VAL A 32 -3.46 13.21 0.28
N LEU A 33 -2.76 12.43 1.12
CA LEU A 33 -2.96 11.00 1.18
C LEU A 33 -4.25 10.70 1.95
N LYS A 34 -5.26 10.11 1.27
CA LYS A 34 -6.57 9.81 1.84
C LYS A 34 -6.62 8.49 2.59
N LYS A 35 -6.03 7.45 2.00
CA LYS A 35 -5.98 6.09 2.55
C LYS A 35 -4.89 5.27 1.88
N ILE A 36 -4.45 4.22 2.57
CA ILE A 36 -3.64 3.14 2.00
C ILE A 36 -4.48 1.87 2.06
N VAL A 37 -4.59 1.16 0.94
CA VAL A 37 -5.29 -0.11 0.84
C VAL A 37 -4.27 -1.19 0.56
N ILE A 38 -4.23 -2.21 1.42
CA ILE A 38 -3.40 -3.38 1.23
C ILE A 38 -4.32 -4.52 0.85
N ASN A 39 -4.03 -5.19 -0.24
CA ASN A 39 -4.79 -6.32 -0.74
C ASN A 39 -3.86 -7.49 -1.07
N GLN A 40 -4.25 -8.67 -0.65
CA GLN A 40 -3.58 -9.93 -0.97
C GLN A 40 -4.58 -10.87 -1.64
N GLY A 41 -4.27 -11.26 -2.87
CA GLY A 41 -5.07 -12.23 -3.62
C GLY A 41 -4.61 -13.65 -3.28
N LEU A 42 -5.53 -14.51 -2.89
CA LEU A 42 -5.28 -15.89 -2.46
C LEU A 42 -5.98 -16.86 -3.41
N GLY A 43 -5.39 -17.12 -4.58
CA GLY A 43 -5.96 -18.06 -5.57
C GLY A 43 -6.12 -19.49 -5.01
N ASP A 44 -5.17 -19.93 -4.20
CA ASP A 44 -5.15 -21.26 -3.59
C ASP A 44 -6.20 -21.45 -2.48
N ALA A 45 -6.81 -20.37 -2.00
CA ALA A 45 -7.89 -20.43 -1.00
C ALA A 45 -9.14 -21.16 -1.52
N THR A 46 -9.24 -21.39 -2.82
CA THR A 46 -10.28 -22.24 -3.42
C THR A 46 -10.14 -23.71 -3.03
N GLN A 47 -8.92 -24.15 -2.72
CA GLN A 47 -8.60 -25.53 -2.30
C GLN A 47 -8.49 -25.63 -0.77
N ASP A 48 -7.83 -24.66 -0.12
CA ASP A 48 -7.64 -24.64 1.33
C ASP A 48 -8.05 -23.27 1.92
N LYS A 49 -9.14 -23.28 2.68
CA LYS A 49 -9.66 -22.08 3.36
C LYS A 49 -8.76 -21.58 4.48
N LYS A 50 -7.94 -22.43 5.09
CA LYS A 50 -7.05 -22.07 6.21
C LYS A 50 -6.04 -21.00 5.78
N ILE A 51 -5.65 -20.97 4.51
CA ILE A 51 -4.73 -19.96 3.95
C ILE A 51 -5.27 -18.54 4.18
N VAL A 52 -6.59 -18.36 4.15
CA VAL A 52 -7.20 -17.04 4.38
C VAL A 52 -7.03 -16.58 5.82
N ASP A 53 -7.19 -17.49 6.79
CA ASP A 53 -7.03 -17.14 8.21
C ASP A 53 -5.57 -16.81 8.55
N VAL A 54 -4.62 -17.54 7.98
CA VAL A 54 -3.18 -17.24 8.09
C VAL A 54 -2.90 -15.85 7.51
N ALA A 55 -3.36 -15.56 6.29
CA ALA A 55 -3.16 -14.27 5.64
C ALA A 55 -3.81 -13.09 6.40
N ILE A 56 -4.98 -13.32 7.05
CA ILE A 56 -5.60 -12.32 7.92
C ILE A 56 -4.68 -11.99 9.10
N ASN A 57 -4.09 -13.01 9.73
CA ASN A 57 -3.20 -12.82 10.86
C ASN A 57 -1.92 -12.09 10.44
N GLU A 58 -1.29 -12.49 9.33
CA GLU A 58 -0.10 -11.85 8.78
C GLU A 58 -0.34 -10.37 8.46
N ILE A 59 -1.38 -10.05 7.67
CA ILE A 59 -1.68 -8.65 7.32
C ILE A 59 -2.08 -7.85 8.56
N SER A 60 -2.78 -8.46 9.52
CA SER A 60 -3.12 -7.78 10.77
C SER A 60 -1.89 -7.48 11.62
N ALA A 61 -0.89 -8.38 11.65
CA ALA A 61 0.39 -8.14 12.31
C ALA A 61 1.17 -7.00 11.64
N ILE A 62 1.26 -7.01 10.29
CA ILE A 62 1.94 -5.97 9.51
C ILE A 62 1.30 -4.59 9.73
N THR A 63 -0.02 -4.51 9.76
CA THR A 63 -0.74 -3.22 9.72
C THR A 63 -1.18 -2.70 11.09
N GLY A 64 -1.17 -3.56 12.11
CA GLY A 64 -1.73 -3.25 13.42
C GLY A 64 -3.27 -3.07 13.40
N GLN A 65 -3.94 -3.46 12.31
CA GLN A 65 -5.39 -3.41 12.15
C GLN A 65 -5.89 -4.74 11.62
N LYS A 66 -6.97 -5.28 12.20
CA LYS A 66 -7.57 -6.54 11.76
C LYS A 66 -7.96 -6.47 10.29
N ALA A 67 -7.40 -7.38 9.50
CA ALA A 67 -7.73 -7.51 8.08
C ALA A 67 -9.06 -8.24 7.88
N VAL A 68 -9.66 -8.06 6.72
CA VAL A 68 -10.97 -8.62 6.36
C VAL A 68 -10.84 -9.52 5.15
N ALA A 69 -11.45 -10.71 5.19
CA ALA A 69 -11.54 -11.59 4.04
C ALA A 69 -12.40 -10.95 2.93
N THR A 70 -11.96 -11.11 1.70
CA THR A 70 -12.71 -10.69 0.51
C THR A 70 -13.30 -11.91 -0.19
N TYR A 71 -14.55 -11.78 -0.60
CA TYR A 71 -15.35 -12.89 -1.13
C TYR A 71 -15.63 -12.72 -2.62
N SER A 72 -15.69 -13.85 -3.32
CA SER A 72 -16.08 -13.89 -4.73
C SER A 72 -17.52 -13.39 -4.92
N LYS A 73 -17.72 -12.57 -5.96
CA LYS A 73 -19.04 -12.03 -6.35
C LYS A 73 -19.72 -12.90 -7.39
N LYS A 74 -18.96 -13.69 -8.16
CA LYS A 74 -19.44 -14.50 -9.29
C LYS A 74 -18.95 -15.95 -9.19
N ASP A 75 -19.65 -16.85 -9.84
CA ASP A 75 -19.23 -18.22 -10.08
C ASP A 75 -18.37 -18.27 -11.33
N ILE A 76 -17.17 -18.88 -11.26
CA ILE A 76 -16.28 -19.03 -12.40
C ILE A 76 -15.74 -20.47 -12.41
N ALA A 77 -16.27 -21.30 -13.31
CA ALA A 77 -15.98 -22.73 -13.38
C ALA A 77 -14.49 -23.02 -13.64
N ASN A 78 -13.84 -22.27 -14.54
CA ASN A 78 -12.42 -22.43 -14.88
C ASN A 78 -11.49 -22.28 -13.67
N PHE A 79 -11.86 -21.46 -12.70
CA PHE A 79 -11.08 -21.25 -11.47
C PHE A 79 -11.62 -22.05 -10.27
N LYS A 80 -12.57 -22.96 -10.49
CA LYS A 80 -13.26 -23.73 -9.43
C LYS A 80 -13.84 -22.83 -8.34
N LEU A 81 -14.26 -21.62 -8.73
CA LEU A 81 -14.70 -20.55 -7.84
C LEU A 81 -16.22 -20.48 -7.80
N ARG A 82 -16.77 -20.42 -6.59
CA ARG A 82 -18.19 -20.20 -6.35
C ARG A 82 -18.41 -18.87 -5.62
N LYS A 83 -19.58 -18.30 -5.80
CA LYS A 83 -20.03 -17.09 -5.10
C LYS A 83 -19.90 -17.28 -3.60
N LYS A 84 -19.44 -16.22 -2.91
CA LYS A 84 -19.17 -16.20 -1.46
C LYS A 84 -17.99 -17.09 -0.99
N MET A 85 -17.15 -17.59 -1.88
CA MET A 85 -15.89 -18.18 -1.45
C MET A 85 -14.88 -17.09 -1.07
N PRO A 86 -14.13 -17.23 0.04
CA PRO A 86 -13.07 -16.30 0.39
C PRO A 86 -11.88 -16.52 -0.57
N ILE A 87 -11.40 -15.45 -1.20
CA ILE A 87 -10.36 -15.48 -2.23
C ILE A 87 -9.27 -14.44 -2.03
N GLY A 88 -9.29 -13.71 -0.95
CA GLY A 88 -8.29 -12.72 -0.64
C GLY A 88 -8.53 -12.06 0.70
N VAL A 89 -7.59 -11.20 1.06
CA VAL A 89 -7.62 -10.43 2.30
C VAL A 89 -7.33 -8.96 1.99
N MET A 90 -8.01 -8.06 2.67
CA MET A 90 -7.85 -6.63 2.48
C MET A 90 -7.86 -5.88 3.81
N VAL A 91 -7.08 -4.80 3.87
CA VAL A 91 -7.15 -3.82 4.95
C VAL A 91 -7.09 -2.41 4.38
N THR A 92 -7.80 -1.47 4.99
CA THR A 92 -7.76 -0.05 4.63
C THR A 92 -7.29 0.76 5.82
N LEU A 93 -6.16 1.42 5.66
CA LEU A 93 -5.54 2.27 6.68
C LEU A 93 -5.87 3.74 6.43
N ARG A 94 -6.19 4.47 7.50
CA ARG A 94 -6.45 5.92 7.51
C ARG A 94 -5.85 6.58 8.74
N GLY A 95 -5.71 7.90 8.69
CA GLY A 95 -5.27 8.69 9.83
C GLY A 95 -3.86 8.36 10.31
N ALA A 96 -3.63 8.24 11.60
CA ALA A 96 -2.30 7.99 12.17
C ALA A 96 -1.69 6.68 11.67
N ARG A 97 -2.44 5.58 11.73
CA ARG A 97 -1.98 4.25 11.28
C ARG A 97 -1.52 4.23 9.82
N MET A 98 -2.15 5.02 8.95
CA MET A 98 -1.74 5.16 7.56
C MET A 98 -0.35 5.76 7.43
N TYR A 99 -0.05 6.82 8.19
CA TYR A 99 1.26 7.47 8.16
C TYR A 99 2.35 6.61 8.83
N GLU A 100 2.02 5.92 9.91
CA GLU A 100 2.92 4.96 10.58
C GLU A 100 3.30 3.81 9.63
N PHE A 101 2.31 3.26 8.95
CA PHE A 101 2.56 2.22 7.94
C PHE A 101 3.41 2.74 6.78
N LEU A 102 3.13 3.95 6.27
CA LEU A 102 3.91 4.57 5.20
C LEU A 102 5.36 4.77 5.63
N GLU A 103 5.60 5.28 6.83
CA GLU A 103 6.95 5.49 7.37
C GLU A 103 7.71 4.17 7.51
N LYS A 104 7.08 3.14 8.05
CA LYS A 104 7.64 1.80 8.15
C LYS A 104 7.97 1.20 6.78
N LEU A 105 7.06 1.33 5.83
CA LEU A 105 7.26 0.84 4.48
C LEU A 105 8.50 1.48 3.83
N ILE A 106 8.63 2.80 3.90
CA ILE A 106 9.74 3.54 3.26
C ILE A 106 11.07 3.26 3.96
N ARG A 107 11.10 3.32 5.30
CA ARG A 107 12.35 3.29 6.06
C ARG A 107 12.87 1.87 6.35
N VAL A 108 11.97 0.91 6.48
CA VAL A 108 12.31 -0.44 6.94
C VAL A 108 12.05 -1.49 5.85
N SER A 109 10.84 -1.53 5.28
CA SER A 109 10.41 -2.64 4.43
C SER A 109 11.01 -2.58 3.03
N LEU A 110 10.94 -1.43 2.34
CA LEU A 110 11.47 -1.29 0.98
C LEU A 110 12.97 -1.55 0.88
N PRO A 111 13.84 -1.07 1.79
CA PRO A 111 15.27 -1.37 1.74
C PRO A 111 15.61 -2.85 1.94
N ARG A 112 14.71 -3.65 2.51
CA ARG A 112 14.88 -5.09 2.72
C ARG A 112 14.55 -5.93 1.48
N ILE A 113 13.97 -5.32 0.44
CA ILE A 113 13.73 -6.02 -0.83
C ILE A 113 15.07 -6.35 -1.47
N ARG A 114 15.23 -7.63 -1.83
CA ARG A 114 16.43 -8.09 -2.54
C ARG A 114 16.56 -7.38 -3.89
N ASP A 115 17.78 -6.88 -4.20
CA ASP A 115 18.10 -6.17 -5.45
C ASP A 115 17.16 -4.97 -5.74
N PHE A 116 16.78 -4.23 -4.69
CA PHE A 116 15.88 -3.10 -4.82
C PHE A 116 16.50 -1.97 -5.66
N LYS A 117 15.89 -1.68 -6.81
CA LYS A 117 16.32 -0.63 -7.76
C LYS A 117 15.34 0.57 -7.81
N GLY A 118 14.45 0.69 -6.83
CA GLY A 118 13.38 1.69 -6.81
C GLY A 118 12.05 1.16 -7.35
N ILE A 119 11.00 1.93 -7.12
CA ILE A 119 9.63 1.60 -7.52
C ILE A 119 9.29 2.24 -8.88
N ALA A 120 8.40 1.61 -9.65
CA ALA A 120 7.95 2.12 -10.93
C ALA A 120 7.26 3.49 -10.79
N THR A 121 7.35 4.32 -11.83
CA THR A 121 6.79 5.69 -11.83
C THR A 121 5.36 5.76 -12.38
N ARG A 122 4.78 4.62 -12.80
CA ARG A 122 3.46 4.58 -13.43
C ARG A 122 2.33 4.69 -12.42
N LEU A 123 1.54 5.73 -12.49
CA LEU A 123 0.31 5.96 -11.73
C LEU A 123 -0.93 5.52 -12.54
N ASP A 124 -2.12 5.72 -12.01
CA ASP A 124 -3.40 5.26 -12.58
C ASP A 124 -4.10 6.27 -13.51
N GLY A 125 -3.52 7.44 -13.77
CA GLY A 125 -4.12 8.55 -14.50
C GLY A 125 -4.94 9.51 -13.64
N ARG A 126 -5.08 9.22 -12.33
CA ARG A 126 -5.82 10.04 -11.35
C ARG A 126 -5.03 10.31 -10.09
N GLY A 127 -3.72 10.21 -10.17
CA GLY A 127 -2.82 10.47 -9.05
C GLY A 127 -2.80 9.41 -7.95
N ASN A 128 -3.39 8.23 -8.15
CA ASN A 128 -3.23 7.10 -7.23
C ASN A 128 -2.08 6.22 -7.71
N TYR A 129 -1.44 5.55 -6.75
CA TYR A 129 -0.30 4.69 -7.01
C TYR A 129 -0.48 3.30 -6.39
N THR A 130 -0.17 2.26 -7.13
CA THR A 130 -0.19 0.89 -6.61
C THR A 130 1.18 0.25 -6.72
N LEU A 131 1.71 -0.18 -5.59
CA LEU A 131 2.96 -0.91 -5.44
C LEU A 131 2.67 -2.40 -5.27
N GLY A 132 3.19 -3.22 -6.17
CA GLY A 132 3.22 -4.68 -6.00
C GLY A 132 4.45 -5.10 -5.23
N ILE A 133 4.27 -5.90 -4.20
CA ILE A 133 5.31 -6.54 -3.41
C ILE A 133 5.21 -8.04 -3.65
N ALA A 134 6.32 -8.66 -4.06
CA ALA A 134 6.35 -10.08 -4.38
C ALA A 134 6.39 -10.97 -3.13
N GLU A 135 7.00 -10.48 -2.03
CA GLU A 135 7.27 -11.27 -0.84
C GLU A 135 6.88 -10.50 0.43
N GLN A 136 6.03 -11.12 1.29
CA GLN A 136 5.65 -10.53 2.57
C GLN A 136 6.78 -10.50 3.61
N ILE A 137 7.86 -11.23 3.38
CA ILE A 137 9.03 -11.36 4.28
C ILE A 137 9.75 -10.03 4.51
N ILE A 138 9.56 -9.06 3.65
CA ILE A 138 10.15 -7.71 3.80
C ILE A 138 9.68 -6.99 5.07
N PHE A 139 8.53 -7.40 5.63
CA PHE A 139 8.00 -6.82 6.85
C PHE A 139 8.61 -7.50 8.08
N PRO A 140 9.19 -6.73 9.02
CA PRO A 140 9.87 -7.29 10.19
C PRO A 140 8.95 -8.02 11.18
N GLU A 141 7.63 -7.75 11.09
CA GLU A 141 6.64 -8.40 11.95
C GLU A 141 6.34 -9.84 11.56
N ILE A 142 6.78 -10.25 10.38
CA ILE A 142 6.58 -11.61 9.89
C ILE A 142 7.76 -12.49 10.29
N ASN A 143 7.45 -13.56 11.00
CA ASN A 143 8.42 -14.59 11.35
C ASN A 143 8.60 -15.55 10.17
N ILE A 144 9.81 -15.64 9.65
CA ILE A 144 10.12 -16.47 8.46
C ILE A 144 9.87 -17.96 8.76
N ASP A 145 10.10 -18.40 9.99
CA ASP A 145 9.95 -19.81 10.40
C ASP A 145 8.47 -20.26 10.47
N GLU A 146 7.54 -19.31 10.55
CA GLU A 146 6.09 -19.57 10.64
C GLU A 146 5.36 -19.45 9.30
N ILE A 147 6.10 -19.10 8.22
CA ILE A 147 5.50 -18.91 6.90
C ILE A 147 5.44 -20.24 6.15
N ASP A 148 4.23 -20.69 5.85
CA ASP A 148 4.02 -21.86 4.98
C ASP A 148 4.31 -21.54 3.51
N ARG A 149 4.06 -20.29 3.07
CA ARG A 149 4.19 -19.83 1.68
C ARG A 149 4.60 -18.37 1.56
N ILE A 150 5.45 -18.09 0.59
CA ILE A 150 5.73 -16.73 0.15
C ILE A 150 4.57 -16.24 -0.71
N GLN A 151 3.96 -15.12 -0.30
CA GLN A 151 2.82 -14.51 -0.99
C GLN A 151 3.04 -13.03 -1.21
N GLY A 152 2.70 -12.58 -2.41
CA GLY A 152 2.75 -11.17 -2.77
C GLY A 152 1.51 -10.41 -2.30
N MET A 153 1.64 -9.09 -2.25
CA MET A 153 0.54 -8.19 -1.94
C MET A 153 0.62 -6.90 -2.75
N ASN A 154 -0.51 -6.25 -2.93
CA ASN A 154 -0.60 -4.94 -3.55
C ASN A 154 -0.90 -3.88 -2.50
N ILE A 155 -0.13 -2.80 -2.51
CA ILE A 155 -0.30 -1.64 -1.63
C ILE A 155 -0.71 -0.46 -2.51
N THR A 156 -1.94 0.01 -2.35
CA THR A 156 -2.50 1.11 -3.13
C THR A 156 -2.57 2.37 -2.28
N PHE A 157 -1.91 3.43 -2.73
CA PHE A 157 -1.94 4.76 -2.14
C PHE A 157 -3.01 5.58 -2.85
N VAL A 158 -4.08 5.91 -2.14
CA VAL A 158 -5.17 6.72 -2.67
C VAL A 158 -4.98 8.15 -2.21
N THR A 159 -4.81 9.04 -3.18
CA THR A 159 -4.57 10.46 -2.93
C THR A 159 -5.81 11.31 -3.27
N SER A 160 -5.74 12.61 -3.04
CA SER A 160 -6.72 13.57 -3.54
C SER A 160 -6.25 14.31 -4.79
N ALA A 161 -5.09 13.95 -5.32
CA ALA A 161 -4.56 14.52 -6.56
C ALA A 161 -5.53 14.31 -7.71
N GLN A 162 -5.55 15.23 -8.65
CA GLN A 162 -6.34 15.15 -9.87
C GLN A 162 -5.52 14.62 -11.04
N THR A 163 -4.21 14.87 -11.02
CA THR A 163 -3.26 14.44 -12.05
C THR A 163 -2.17 13.52 -11.47
N ASP A 164 -1.55 12.74 -12.35
CA ASP A 164 -0.45 11.86 -11.96
C ASP A 164 0.80 12.64 -11.52
N GLU A 165 1.02 13.82 -12.07
CA GLU A 165 2.12 14.70 -11.68
C GLU A 165 2.00 15.16 -10.22
N GLU A 166 0.79 15.58 -9.82
CA GLU A 166 0.51 15.95 -8.43
C GLU A 166 0.67 14.77 -7.47
N GLY A 167 0.14 13.59 -7.86
CA GLY A 167 0.25 12.35 -7.10
C GLY A 167 1.70 11.90 -6.94
N TYR A 168 2.47 11.94 -8.02
CA TYR A 168 3.90 11.63 -8.01
C TYR A 168 4.69 12.58 -7.11
N ALA A 169 4.46 13.90 -7.24
CA ALA A 169 5.16 14.89 -6.43
C ALA A 169 4.87 14.70 -4.93
N LEU A 170 3.61 14.42 -4.58
CA LEU A 170 3.21 14.13 -3.21
C LEU A 170 3.93 12.88 -2.65
N LEU A 171 3.90 11.77 -3.37
CA LEU A 171 4.49 10.52 -2.93
C LEU A 171 6.03 10.59 -2.87
N LYS A 172 6.63 11.30 -3.81
CA LYS A 172 8.07 11.59 -3.80
C LYS A 172 8.47 12.45 -2.60
N ALA A 173 7.66 13.46 -2.26
CA ALA A 173 7.90 14.32 -1.08
C ALA A 173 7.78 13.53 0.25
N PHE A 174 6.98 12.47 0.31
CA PHE A 174 6.97 11.52 1.44
C PHE A 174 8.23 10.65 1.51
N GLY A 175 9.05 10.61 0.45
CA GLY A 175 10.27 9.84 0.40
C GLY A 175 10.13 8.46 -0.25
N LEU A 176 9.09 8.20 -1.02
CA LEU A 176 8.99 6.97 -1.83
C LEU A 176 10.10 6.94 -2.89
N PRO A 177 10.92 5.88 -2.94
CA PRO A 177 12.09 5.78 -3.80
C PRO A 177 11.71 5.36 -5.23
N PHE A 178 11.21 6.29 -6.01
CA PHE A 178 10.92 6.06 -7.43
C PHE A 178 12.22 5.84 -8.23
N LYS A 179 12.17 4.98 -9.24
CA LYS A 179 13.24 4.87 -10.22
C LYS A 179 13.40 6.21 -10.96
N ASN A 180 14.62 6.60 -11.25
CA ASN A 180 14.86 7.75 -12.10
C ASN A 180 14.39 7.40 -13.52
N ALA A 181 13.56 8.26 -14.11
CA ALA A 181 12.96 8.09 -15.45
C ALA A 181 14.00 8.00 -16.62
N LYS A 182 15.29 7.97 -16.33
CA LYS A 182 16.38 7.86 -17.32
C LYS A 182 16.93 6.44 -17.52
N ASN A 183 16.39 5.43 -16.83
CA ASN A 183 16.92 4.05 -16.86
C ASN A 183 15.86 3.00 -17.27
N ASP A 184 14.83 3.39 -17.99
CA ASP A 184 13.89 2.45 -18.67
C ASP A 184 14.22 2.36 -20.15
#